data_a980f1aba5206ee3807980deda07e67a
#
_entry.id   a980f1aba5206ee3807980deda07e67a
#
_cell.length_a   1.000
_cell.length_b   1.000
_cell.length_c   1.000
_cell.angle_alpha   90.00
_cell.angle_beta   90.00
_cell.angle_gamma   90.00
#
_symmetry.space_group_name_H-M   'P 1'
#
loop_
_entity.id
_entity.type
_entity.pdbx_description
1 polymer ?
#
loop_
_entity_poly.entity_id
_entity_poly.type
_entity_poly.pdbx_seq_one_letter_code
_entity_poly.pdbx_strand_id
1 'polypeptide(L)'
;MHKLSLYIHTVKYLKPSQIFYRILRQLQNKLYNPYIREADVVAPVNADISYIIPELDLSPDYLNRFNIEELLNNTFTFLNLKKQTDLKTGWNDPSMPRLWIFHLHYFEYLYALADAYNKTHKEQYYEKYKEIIEEWIKNNPIGTGNGWHPYTISLRLTNWICTFQLLYDTIKNDFSFQLYMLKSLYTQYNYLRKNIEKNNRGNHYMENLKALILGSIFFKQEKPLSRYLEEFNRQLEEQILPDGMHFELSPMYHNIMLEAIMKINYWQRQDHVTDTIAKMLDVTYSLEKNTGRLPFFNDCSQHTAKSTKSLIHTAERYFGIKPRYKARFEASGYYILDTKFHQCIIDAGKIGVDYLPGHAHCDALSYELAVHGRPVIVNSGTYTYEPGKWRDYFRSTRAHNTLVIDDTEQSQYWGSFRVAKRIRYPRGNIEIQNGIRMFKGSYFNYKGQKHIRYIMWLEEDIFLVLDKVEAPKFRYTKSYIHLHPKYELMKDTHWQIIQDHERIADIICIHSIHEKTYKGGETNGWYSPEFGLKYENHVLEIHSQSTVSGYIINFSDYPVEVQCSNEQVTVRYNGTEKQIPIK
;
A
#
# COMPACT_ATOMS: atom_id res chain seq x y z
N MET A 1 -31.50 -6.60 -9.78
CA MET A 1 -31.23 -7.51 -8.63
C MET A 1 -29.73 -7.60 -8.28
N HIS A 2 -28.81 -7.68 -9.23
CA HIS A 2 -27.37 -7.86 -8.94
C HIS A 2 -26.77 -6.69 -8.14
N LYS A 3 -26.97 -5.42 -8.54
CA LYS A 3 -26.45 -4.25 -7.82
C LYS A 3 -26.97 -4.13 -6.38
N LEU A 4 -28.26 -4.42 -6.13
CA LEU A 4 -28.85 -4.40 -4.78
C LEU A 4 -28.18 -5.42 -3.85
N SER A 5 -27.92 -6.64 -4.36
CA SER A 5 -27.19 -7.67 -3.62
C SER A 5 -25.76 -7.21 -3.22
N LEU A 6 -25.04 -6.53 -4.13
CA LEU A 6 -23.71 -5.97 -3.82
C LEU A 6 -23.77 -4.93 -2.69
N TYR A 7 -24.77 -4.03 -2.75
CA TYR A 7 -24.98 -3.03 -1.69
C TYR A 7 -25.29 -3.67 -0.34
N ILE A 8 -26.23 -4.61 -0.28
CA ILE A 8 -26.61 -5.31 0.95
C ILE A 8 -25.39 -6.00 1.57
N HIS A 9 -24.63 -6.74 0.74
CA HIS A 9 -23.42 -7.45 1.20
C HIS A 9 -22.26 -6.53 1.58
N THR A 10 -22.24 -5.28 1.13
CA THR A 10 -21.25 -4.28 1.54
C THR A 10 -21.66 -3.61 2.85
N VAL A 11 -22.93 -3.14 2.93
CA VAL A 11 -23.42 -2.36 4.09
C VAL A 11 -23.47 -3.18 5.38
N LYS A 12 -23.77 -4.49 5.30
CA LYS A 12 -23.85 -5.37 6.48
C LYS A 12 -22.55 -5.44 7.32
N TYR A 13 -21.39 -5.09 6.74
CA TYR A 13 -20.10 -5.10 7.41
C TYR A 13 -19.73 -3.74 8.02
N LEU A 14 -20.46 -2.68 7.69
CA LEU A 14 -20.15 -1.35 8.23
C LEU A 14 -20.46 -1.29 9.73
N LYS A 15 -19.59 -0.64 10.49
CA LYS A 15 -19.88 -0.31 11.90
C LYS A 15 -21.07 0.66 11.97
N PRO A 16 -21.98 0.53 12.96
CA PRO A 16 -23.09 1.48 13.14
C PRO A 16 -22.61 2.95 13.19
N SER A 17 -21.46 3.19 13.81
CA SER A 17 -20.84 4.52 13.87
C SER A 17 -20.50 5.09 12.49
N GLN A 18 -20.05 4.24 11.52
CA GLN A 18 -19.77 4.71 10.16
C GLN A 18 -21.04 5.18 9.45
N ILE A 19 -22.15 4.45 9.64
CA ILE A 19 -23.46 4.81 9.07
C ILE A 19 -23.93 6.12 9.71
N PHE A 20 -23.88 6.23 11.04
CA PHE A 20 -24.24 7.44 11.77
C PHE A 20 -23.45 8.67 11.29
N TYR A 21 -22.11 8.59 11.23
CA TYR A 21 -21.28 9.71 10.79
C TYR A 21 -21.46 10.04 9.29
N ARG A 22 -21.81 9.06 8.43
CA ARG A 22 -22.16 9.34 7.02
C ARG A 22 -23.44 10.15 6.92
N ILE A 23 -24.49 9.77 7.66
CA ILE A 23 -25.76 10.50 7.69
C ILE A 23 -25.54 11.90 8.29
N LEU A 24 -24.84 11.98 9.43
CA LEU A 24 -24.53 13.27 10.08
C LEU A 24 -23.79 14.21 9.12
N ARG A 25 -22.78 13.71 8.40
CA ARG A 25 -22.02 14.51 7.44
C ARG A 25 -22.88 14.97 6.25
N GLN A 26 -23.79 14.13 5.75
CA GLN A 26 -24.73 14.53 4.69
C GLN A 26 -25.68 15.61 5.17
N LEU A 27 -26.18 15.52 6.41
CA LEU A 27 -27.01 16.54 7.02
C LEU A 27 -26.23 17.83 7.26
N GLN A 28 -25.02 17.75 7.78
CA GLN A 28 -24.13 18.91 7.96
C GLN A 28 -23.84 19.61 6.63
N ASN A 29 -23.55 18.89 5.56
CA ASN A 29 -23.31 19.46 4.24
C ASN A 29 -24.56 20.13 3.62
N LYS A 30 -25.76 19.67 3.99
CA LYS A 30 -27.03 20.23 3.48
C LYS A 30 -27.58 21.38 4.34
N LEU A 31 -27.45 21.28 5.67
CA LEU A 31 -28.05 22.21 6.63
C LEU A 31 -27.07 23.25 7.17
N TYR A 32 -25.80 22.87 7.22
CA TYR A 32 -24.69 23.71 7.62
C TYR A 32 -23.66 23.69 6.47
N ASN A 33 -23.84 24.56 5.48
CA ASN A 33 -22.66 25.10 4.84
C ASN A 33 -21.95 25.87 5.96
N PRO A 34 -20.89 25.30 6.58
CA PRO A 34 -20.37 25.92 7.78
C PRO A 34 -19.83 27.27 7.37
N TYR A 35 -20.39 28.31 7.93
CA TYR A 35 -19.78 29.64 7.95
C TYR A 35 -18.50 29.56 8.79
N ILE A 36 -17.53 28.79 8.32
CA ILE A 36 -16.16 28.90 8.79
C ILE A 36 -15.62 30.10 8.03
N ARG A 37 -15.71 31.24 8.69
CA ARG A 37 -15.04 32.45 8.23
C ARG A 37 -13.54 32.25 8.39
N GLU A 38 -12.77 32.93 7.57
CA GLU A 38 -11.36 33.10 7.80
C GLU A 38 -11.14 33.56 9.24
N ALA A 39 -10.12 33.05 9.91
CA ALA A 39 -9.86 33.39 11.30
C ALA A 39 -9.42 34.86 11.37
N ASP A 40 -10.19 35.68 12.09
CA ASP A 40 -9.88 37.10 12.29
C ASP A 40 -8.64 37.29 13.17
N VAL A 41 -8.40 36.33 14.10
CA VAL A 41 -7.29 36.34 15.04
C VAL A 41 -6.45 35.09 14.88
N VAL A 42 -5.14 35.24 14.76
CA VAL A 42 -4.19 34.13 14.74
C VAL A 42 -3.83 33.75 16.17
N ALA A 43 -3.96 32.46 16.50
CA ALA A 43 -3.46 31.94 17.77
C ALA A 43 -1.93 32.06 17.86
N PRO A 44 -1.35 32.20 19.07
CA PRO A 44 0.09 32.19 19.26
C PRO A 44 0.70 30.90 18.72
N VAL A 45 1.78 31.01 17.96
CA VAL A 45 2.50 29.85 17.42
C VAL A 45 3.60 29.40 18.39
N ASN A 46 3.91 28.11 18.36
CA ASN A 46 5.02 27.53 19.08
C ASN A 46 6.20 27.36 18.11
N ALA A 47 7.18 28.26 18.21
CA ALA A 47 8.38 28.20 17.36
C ALA A 47 9.53 27.39 18.00
N ASP A 48 9.39 26.96 19.26
CA ASP A 48 10.47 26.38 20.05
C ASP A 48 10.67 24.87 19.85
N ILE A 49 9.79 24.22 19.08
CA ILE A 49 9.80 22.76 18.85
C ILE A 49 10.16 22.47 17.41
N SER A 50 11.00 21.45 17.17
CA SER A 50 11.21 20.92 15.82
C SER A 50 10.04 20.07 15.37
N TYR A 51 9.44 20.41 14.23
CA TYR A 51 8.35 19.64 13.61
C TYR A 51 8.85 18.71 12.51
N ILE A 52 10.11 18.83 12.12
CA ILE A 52 10.72 18.14 10.99
C ILE A 52 11.57 16.98 11.47
N ILE A 53 11.45 15.87 10.78
CA ILE A 53 12.37 14.74 10.86
C ILE A 53 13.16 14.71 9.56
N PRO A 54 14.40 15.20 9.52
CA PRO A 54 15.16 15.36 8.28
C PRO A 54 15.28 14.07 7.47
N GLU A 55 15.41 12.92 8.12
CA GLU A 55 15.51 11.59 7.50
C GLU A 55 14.25 11.17 6.74
N LEU A 56 13.11 11.74 7.10
CA LEU A 56 11.82 11.50 6.42
C LEU A 56 11.48 12.64 5.46
N ASP A 57 11.58 13.87 5.93
CA ASP A 57 11.04 15.04 5.25
C ASP A 57 12.00 15.63 4.21
N LEU A 58 13.31 15.48 4.43
CA LEU A 58 14.39 16.01 3.59
C LEU A 58 15.30 14.91 3.01
N SER A 59 14.88 13.65 3.06
CA SER A 59 15.66 12.57 2.45
C SER A 59 15.79 12.77 0.93
N PRO A 60 16.96 12.50 0.34
CA PRO A 60 17.14 12.64 -1.11
C PRO A 60 16.11 11.85 -1.94
N ASP A 61 15.80 10.61 -1.52
CA ASP A 61 14.81 9.76 -2.19
C ASP A 61 13.43 10.42 -2.23
N TYR A 62 13.09 11.21 -1.20
CA TYR A 62 11.81 11.91 -1.14
C TYR A 62 11.83 13.21 -1.94
N LEU A 63 12.86 14.04 -1.79
CA LEU A 63 12.96 15.33 -2.47
C LEU A 63 13.13 15.19 -3.98
N ASN A 64 13.89 14.18 -4.46
CA ASN A 64 14.12 13.92 -5.89
C ASN A 64 12.85 13.57 -6.67
N ARG A 65 11.72 13.32 -5.99
CA ARG A 65 10.40 13.16 -6.63
C ARG A 65 9.90 14.47 -7.24
N PHE A 66 10.43 15.61 -6.82
CA PHE A 66 9.98 16.95 -7.21
C PHE A 66 11.08 17.67 -7.95
N ASN A 67 10.91 17.86 -9.26
CA ASN A 67 11.85 18.63 -10.07
C ASN A 67 11.65 20.13 -9.83
N ILE A 68 12.68 20.79 -9.30
CA ILE A 68 12.61 22.20 -8.90
C ILE A 68 12.37 23.12 -10.11
N GLU A 69 13.03 22.87 -11.24
CA GLU A 69 12.84 23.68 -12.47
C GLU A 69 11.41 23.56 -13.00
N GLU A 70 10.79 22.39 -12.88
CA GLU A 70 9.37 22.20 -13.21
C GLU A 70 8.47 22.98 -12.25
N LEU A 71 8.75 22.95 -10.94
CA LEU A 71 7.98 23.69 -9.93
C LEU A 71 8.04 25.20 -10.17
N LEU A 72 9.23 25.75 -10.51
CA LEU A 72 9.38 27.16 -10.86
C LEU A 72 8.47 27.58 -12.03
N ASN A 73 8.19 26.64 -12.95
CA ASN A 73 7.33 26.85 -14.11
C ASN A 73 5.88 26.36 -13.90
N ASN A 74 5.43 26.19 -12.65
CA ASN A 74 4.11 25.68 -12.30
C ASN A 74 3.79 24.32 -12.94
N THR A 75 4.80 23.49 -13.16
CA THR A 75 4.67 22.15 -13.71
C THR A 75 4.81 21.13 -12.58
N PHE A 76 3.79 20.30 -12.43
CA PHE A 76 3.71 19.29 -11.37
C PHE A 76 3.67 17.89 -11.97
N THR A 77 4.44 16.98 -11.40
CA THR A 77 4.47 15.58 -11.79
C THR A 77 4.05 14.72 -10.60
N PHE A 78 2.88 14.09 -10.68
CA PHE A 78 2.38 13.12 -9.70
C PHE A 78 1.86 11.88 -10.43
N LEU A 79 2.03 10.71 -9.84
CA LEU A 79 1.53 9.45 -10.38
C LEU A 79 2.00 9.21 -11.84
N ASN A 80 3.23 9.60 -12.13
CA ASN A 80 3.83 9.56 -13.49
C ASN A 80 3.05 10.36 -14.55
N LEU A 81 2.23 11.31 -14.14
CA LEU A 81 1.52 12.25 -15.00
C LEU A 81 2.01 13.67 -14.73
N LYS A 82 2.55 14.31 -15.78
CA LYS A 82 3.04 15.69 -15.76
C LYS A 82 2.01 16.64 -16.28
N LYS A 83 1.83 17.78 -15.59
CA LYS A 83 0.96 18.87 -16.04
C LYS A 83 1.46 20.23 -15.61
N GLN A 84 1.49 21.17 -16.56
CA GLN A 84 1.60 22.58 -16.24
C GLN A 84 0.24 23.11 -15.79
N THR A 85 0.21 23.76 -14.63
CA THR A 85 -1.02 24.16 -13.95
C THR A 85 -1.08 25.69 -13.82
N ASP A 86 -2.16 26.31 -14.27
CA ASP A 86 -2.45 27.69 -13.93
C ASP A 86 -2.88 27.78 -12.45
N LEU A 87 -2.09 28.45 -11.63
CA LEU A 87 -2.35 28.58 -10.18
C LEU A 87 -3.63 29.40 -9.86
N LYS A 88 -4.22 30.09 -10.83
CA LYS A 88 -5.49 30.81 -10.64
C LYS A 88 -6.71 29.91 -10.83
N THR A 89 -6.66 28.95 -11.74
CA THR A 89 -7.83 28.17 -12.17
C THR A 89 -7.63 26.65 -12.14
N GLY A 90 -6.38 26.16 -12.09
CA GLY A 90 -6.04 24.76 -12.32
C GLY A 90 -6.07 23.82 -11.11
N TRP A 91 -6.39 24.33 -9.90
CA TRP A 91 -6.36 23.54 -8.66
C TRP A 91 -7.31 22.33 -8.64
N ASN A 92 -8.39 22.37 -9.38
CA ASN A 92 -9.40 21.30 -9.44
C ASN A 92 -9.72 20.88 -10.88
N ASP A 93 -8.72 20.80 -11.74
CA ASP A 93 -8.88 20.48 -13.16
C ASP A 93 -9.48 19.08 -13.36
N PRO A 94 -10.71 18.97 -13.91
CA PRO A 94 -11.39 17.68 -14.07
C PRO A 94 -10.75 16.76 -15.13
N SER A 95 -9.80 17.26 -15.92
CA SER A 95 -9.06 16.44 -16.90
C SER A 95 -8.02 15.53 -16.23
N MET A 96 -7.67 15.80 -14.96
CA MET A 96 -6.70 15.01 -14.21
C MET A 96 -7.38 13.98 -13.29
N PRO A 97 -6.75 12.82 -13.07
CA PRO A 97 -7.25 11.85 -12.09
C PRO A 97 -7.43 12.49 -10.71
N ARG A 98 -8.46 12.07 -9.98
CA ARG A 98 -8.74 12.65 -8.66
C ARG A 98 -7.56 12.55 -7.70
N LEU A 99 -6.84 11.43 -7.71
CA LEU A 99 -5.66 11.25 -6.86
C LEU A 99 -4.53 12.22 -7.22
N TRP A 100 -4.35 12.54 -8.52
CA TRP A 100 -3.39 13.56 -8.95
C TRP A 100 -3.74 14.93 -8.37
N ILE A 101 -5.03 15.31 -8.45
CA ILE A 101 -5.53 16.57 -7.85
C ILE A 101 -5.28 16.58 -6.34
N PHE A 102 -5.47 15.46 -5.68
CA PHE A 102 -5.19 15.33 -4.24
C PHE A 102 -3.71 15.61 -3.94
N HIS A 103 -2.77 15.03 -4.72
CA HIS A 103 -1.33 15.29 -4.56
C HIS A 103 -0.99 16.77 -4.76
N LEU A 104 -1.63 17.47 -5.72
CA LEU A 104 -1.46 18.91 -5.88
C LEU A 104 -1.85 19.67 -4.59
N HIS A 105 -2.90 19.23 -3.90
CA HIS A 105 -3.36 19.83 -2.65
C HIS A 105 -2.64 19.32 -1.40
N TYR A 106 -1.75 18.32 -1.46
CA TYR A 106 -0.93 17.86 -0.33
C TYR A 106 0.22 18.82 -0.02
N PHE A 107 0.74 19.50 -1.03
CA PHE A 107 1.87 20.44 -0.90
C PHE A 107 3.18 19.78 -0.45
N GLU A 108 3.37 18.49 -0.71
CA GLU A 108 4.64 17.79 -0.42
C GLU A 108 5.83 18.41 -1.17
N TYR A 109 5.61 18.93 -2.36
CA TYR A 109 6.63 19.58 -3.19
C TYR A 109 7.20 20.88 -2.59
N LEU A 110 6.56 21.48 -1.59
CA LEU A 110 7.11 22.65 -0.89
C LEU A 110 8.39 22.34 -0.14
N TYR A 111 8.59 21.09 0.31
CA TYR A 111 9.86 20.71 0.94
C TYR A 111 11.04 20.87 -0.02
N ALA A 112 10.88 20.56 -1.31
CA ALA A 112 11.95 20.73 -2.30
C ALA A 112 12.32 22.22 -2.50
N LEU A 113 11.32 23.11 -2.57
CA LEU A 113 11.56 24.55 -2.68
C LEU A 113 12.21 25.12 -1.41
N ALA A 114 11.75 24.72 -0.23
CA ALA A 114 12.30 25.16 1.05
C ALA A 114 13.75 24.68 1.25
N ASP A 115 14.03 23.42 0.92
CA ASP A 115 15.38 22.85 0.99
C ASP A 115 16.34 23.55 -0.01
N ALA A 116 15.87 23.80 -1.25
CA ALA A 116 16.65 24.52 -2.25
C ALA A 116 16.98 25.95 -1.83
N TYR A 117 16.01 26.67 -1.22
CA TYR A 117 16.24 28.00 -0.69
C TYR A 117 17.28 27.97 0.45
N ASN A 118 17.09 27.10 1.44
CA ASN A 118 18.02 27.00 2.57
C ASN A 118 19.46 26.65 2.17
N LYS A 119 19.62 25.85 1.08
CA LYS A 119 20.95 25.48 0.56
C LYS A 119 21.61 26.56 -0.28
N THR A 120 20.84 27.38 -0.97
CA THR A 120 21.38 28.28 -2.03
C THR A 120 21.11 29.75 -1.79
N HIS A 121 20.16 30.09 -0.93
CA HIS A 121 19.65 31.44 -0.67
C HIS A 121 19.22 32.20 -1.94
N LYS A 122 18.80 31.46 -3.00
CA LYS A 122 18.27 32.09 -4.21
C LYS A 122 16.81 32.47 -4.01
N GLU A 123 16.51 33.77 -4.07
CA GLU A 123 15.17 34.32 -3.82
C GLU A 123 14.08 33.68 -4.66
N GLN A 124 14.36 33.26 -5.89
CA GLN A 124 13.36 32.62 -6.78
C GLN A 124 12.65 31.42 -6.14
N TYR A 125 13.32 30.66 -5.24
CA TYR A 125 12.72 29.50 -4.57
C TYR A 125 11.75 29.92 -3.45
N TYR A 126 12.11 30.97 -2.70
CA TYR A 126 11.23 31.54 -1.69
C TYR A 126 10.02 32.25 -2.32
N GLU A 127 10.22 33.05 -3.36
CA GLU A 127 9.15 33.71 -4.08
C GLU A 127 8.17 32.70 -4.70
N LYS A 128 8.67 31.59 -5.27
CA LYS A 128 7.82 30.52 -5.79
C LYS A 128 7.06 29.80 -4.66
N TYR A 129 7.70 29.51 -3.53
CA TYR A 129 7.04 28.96 -2.35
C TYR A 129 5.88 29.86 -1.88
N LYS A 130 6.12 31.15 -1.78
CA LYS A 130 5.14 32.16 -1.41
C LYS A 130 4.00 32.24 -2.43
N GLU A 131 4.32 32.40 -3.72
CA GLU A 131 3.35 32.47 -4.82
C GLU A 131 2.35 31.31 -4.78
N ILE A 132 2.85 30.07 -4.67
CA ILE A 132 2.00 28.88 -4.69
C ILE A 132 1.04 28.88 -3.49
N ILE A 133 1.49 29.27 -2.31
CA ILE A 133 0.65 29.34 -1.11
C ILE A 133 -0.40 30.45 -1.22
N GLU A 134 0.00 31.66 -1.64
CA GLU A 134 -0.90 32.81 -1.79
C GLU A 134 -1.98 32.56 -2.84
N GLU A 135 -1.60 32.03 -4.01
CA GLU A 135 -2.56 31.71 -5.07
C GLU A 135 -3.50 30.56 -4.66
N TRP A 136 -3.00 29.58 -3.86
CA TRP A 136 -3.89 28.55 -3.31
C TRP A 136 -4.93 29.14 -2.35
N ILE A 137 -4.53 29.97 -1.40
CA ILE A 137 -5.44 30.61 -0.42
C ILE A 137 -6.50 31.42 -1.14
N LYS A 138 -6.10 32.21 -2.15
CA LYS A 138 -6.97 33.08 -2.92
C LYS A 138 -7.98 32.32 -3.78
N ASN A 139 -7.56 31.20 -4.41
CA ASN A 139 -8.37 30.53 -5.43
C ASN A 139 -9.09 29.26 -4.95
N ASN A 140 -8.99 28.91 -3.66
CA ASN A 140 -9.69 27.78 -3.07
C ASN A 140 -10.61 28.21 -1.93
N PRO A 141 -11.83 28.66 -2.22
CA PRO A 141 -12.78 29.14 -1.20
C PRO A 141 -13.04 28.07 -0.14
N ILE A 142 -13.17 28.52 1.12
CA ILE A 142 -13.29 27.64 2.29
C ILE A 142 -14.43 26.64 2.11
N GLY A 143 -14.12 25.36 2.34
CA GLY A 143 -15.10 24.27 2.28
C GLY A 143 -15.47 23.79 0.89
N THR A 144 -14.82 24.28 -0.18
CA THR A 144 -15.11 23.89 -1.57
C THR A 144 -13.99 23.11 -2.23
N GLY A 145 -14.33 22.27 -3.21
CA GLY A 145 -13.37 21.52 -4.03
C GLY A 145 -12.57 20.45 -3.29
N ASN A 146 -11.63 19.83 -4.00
CA ASN A 146 -10.79 18.77 -3.45
C ASN A 146 -9.79 19.28 -2.40
N GLY A 147 -9.41 20.54 -2.46
CA GLY A 147 -8.51 21.18 -1.50
C GLY A 147 -9.07 21.24 -0.07
N TRP A 148 -10.40 21.25 0.08
CA TRP A 148 -11.06 21.25 1.40
C TRP A 148 -11.57 19.87 1.82
N HIS A 149 -11.16 18.80 1.12
CA HIS A 149 -11.38 17.44 1.61
C HIS A 149 -10.52 17.20 2.86
N PRO A 150 -11.05 16.60 3.95
CA PRO A 150 -10.31 16.48 5.22
C PRO A 150 -8.96 15.77 5.07
N TYR A 151 -8.85 14.77 4.21
CA TYR A 151 -7.59 14.09 3.94
C TYR A 151 -6.54 15.04 3.32
N THR A 152 -6.92 15.82 2.31
CA THR A 152 -6.01 16.80 1.68
C THR A 152 -5.63 17.92 2.65
N ILE A 153 -6.56 18.38 3.47
CA ILE A 153 -6.25 19.36 4.54
C ILE A 153 -5.23 18.77 5.51
N SER A 154 -5.38 17.52 5.92
CA SER A 154 -4.50 16.90 6.90
C SER A 154 -3.04 16.87 6.43
N LEU A 155 -2.81 16.45 5.18
CA LEU A 155 -1.46 16.44 4.62
C LEU A 155 -0.93 17.86 4.41
N ARG A 156 -1.73 18.76 3.84
CA ARG A 156 -1.33 20.15 3.62
C ARG A 156 -1.03 20.88 4.92
N LEU A 157 -1.87 20.76 5.94
CA LEU A 157 -1.66 21.38 7.25
C LEU A 157 -0.32 20.92 7.85
N THR A 158 -0.03 19.63 7.78
CA THR A 158 1.24 19.07 8.22
C THR A 158 2.42 19.65 7.44
N ASN A 159 2.33 19.62 6.11
CA ASN A 159 3.43 20.04 5.24
C ASN A 159 3.68 21.56 5.31
N TRP A 160 2.62 22.37 5.44
CA TRP A 160 2.78 23.82 5.60
C TRP A 160 3.39 24.19 6.96
N ILE A 161 2.99 23.54 8.07
CA ILE A 161 3.61 23.78 9.38
C ILE A 161 5.10 23.40 9.35
N CYS A 162 5.43 22.25 8.78
CA CYS A 162 6.82 21.80 8.69
C CYS A 162 7.67 22.73 7.80
N THR A 163 7.18 23.11 6.63
CA THR A 163 7.91 24.00 5.71
C THR A 163 7.93 25.45 6.21
N PHE A 164 6.91 25.92 6.93
CA PHE A 164 6.95 27.18 7.68
C PHE A 164 8.13 27.20 8.66
N GLN A 165 8.35 26.12 9.39
CA GLN A 165 9.51 26.04 10.31
C GLN A 165 10.84 26.03 9.56
N LEU A 166 10.95 25.30 8.42
CA LEU A 166 12.16 25.29 7.61
C LEU A 166 12.58 26.69 7.12
N LEU A 167 11.60 27.53 6.84
CA LEU A 167 11.79 28.88 6.32
C LEU A 167 11.49 29.97 7.36
N TYR A 168 11.41 29.62 8.66
CA TYR A 168 10.98 30.54 9.71
C TYR A 168 11.80 31.84 9.74
N ASP A 169 13.13 31.75 9.62
CA ASP A 169 14.01 32.93 9.67
C ASP A 169 13.78 33.91 8.50
N THR A 170 13.32 33.42 7.37
CA THR A 170 12.95 34.24 6.22
C THR A 170 11.52 34.76 6.35
N ILE A 171 10.56 33.86 6.66
CA ILE A 171 9.13 34.20 6.78
C ILE A 171 8.88 35.25 7.87
N LYS A 172 9.59 35.19 9.00
CA LYS A 172 9.42 36.16 10.10
C LYS A 172 9.74 37.61 9.69
N ASN A 173 10.52 37.79 8.63
CA ASN A 173 10.85 39.11 8.07
C ASN A 173 9.84 39.56 7.00
N ASP A 174 9.00 38.68 6.48
CA ASP A 174 7.87 38.98 5.57
C ASP A 174 6.55 38.90 6.35
N PHE A 175 6.32 39.90 7.20
CA PHE A 175 5.19 39.92 8.13
C PHE A 175 3.82 39.78 7.45
N SER A 176 3.65 40.35 6.27
CA SER A 176 2.38 40.26 5.52
C SER A 176 2.08 38.82 5.09
N PHE A 177 3.06 38.14 4.50
CA PHE A 177 2.94 36.75 4.10
C PHE A 177 2.82 35.82 5.31
N GLN A 178 3.61 36.04 6.37
CA GLN A 178 3.50 35.30 7.61
C GLN A 178 2.08 35.33 8.17
N LEU A 179 1.49 36.51 8.32
CA LEU A 179 0.15 36.67 8.86
C LEU A 179 -0.89 35.99 7.96
N TYR A 180 -0.78 36.13 6.63
CA TYR A 180 -1.69 35.55 5.65
C TYR A 180 -1.65 34.01 5.71
N MET A 181 -0.45 33.42 5.71
CA MET A 181 -0.26 31.97 5.84
C MET A 181 -0.80 31.44 7.18
N LEU A 182 -0.48 32.11 8.31
CA LEU A 182 -0.93 31.68 9.63
C LEU A 182 -2.45 31.74 9.80
N LYS A 183 -3.12 32.75 9.26
CA LYS A 183 -4.58 32.82 9.23
C LYS A 183 -5.19 31.64 8.48
N SER A 184 -4.65 31.33 7.30
CA SER A 184 -5.10 30.18 6.52
C SER A 184 -4.85 28.86 7.25
N LEU A 185 -3.67 28.65 7.84
CA LEU A 185 -3.35 27.46 8.64
C LEU A 185 -4.33 27.28 9.82
N TYR A 186 -4.61 28.36 10.56
CA TYR A 186 -5.53 28.28 11.68
C TYR A 186 -6.98 28.04 11.23
N THR A 187 -7.39 28.59 10.10
CA THR A 187 -8.68 28.32 9.44
C THR A 187 -8.79 26.85 9.04
N GLN A 188 -7.78 26.28 8.39
CA GLN A 188 -7.73 24.87 7.99
C GLN A 188 -7.76 23.93 9.21
N TYR A 189 -7.00 24.24 10.26
CA TYR A 189 -7.02 23.49 11.52
C TYR A 189 -8.43 23.47 12.14
N ASN A 190 -9.12 24.63 12.23
CA ASN A 190 -10.46 24.72 12.76
C ASN A 190 -11.51 24.03 11.87
N TYR A 191 -11.33 24.06 10.55
CA TYR A 191 -12.18 23.33 9.62
C TYR A 191 -12.02 21.82 9.80
N LEU A 192 -10.79 21.31 9.86
CA LEU A 192 -10.52 19.88 10.04
C LEU A 192 -11.11 19.36 11.36
N ARG A 193 -11.01 20.10 12.46
CA ARG A 193 -11.61 19.75 13.76
C ARG A 193 -13.11 19.46 13.68
N LYS A 194 -13.83 20.15 12.79
CA LYS A 194 -15.28 19.97 12.57
C LYS A 194 -15.59 18.88 11.54
N ASN A 195 -14.61 18.49 10.72
CA ASN A 195 -14.79 17.62 9.56
C ASN A 195 -13.96 16.33 9.61
N ILE A 196 -13.61 15.83 10.79
CA ILE A 196 -12.83 14.59 10.96
C ILE A 196 -13.54 13.40 10.30
N GLU A 197 -12.78 12.54 9.60
CA GLU A 197 -13.31 11.42 8.79
C GLU A 197 -13.64 10.17 9.60
N LYS A 198 -14.41 10.30 10.66
CA LYS A 198 -14.88 9.16 11.49
C LYS A 198 -15.72 8.14 10.73
N ASN A 199 -16.27 8.53 9.59
CA ASN A 199 -17.01 7.65 8.68
C ASN A 199 -16.10 6.81 7.79
N ASN A 200 -14.93 7.31 7.41
CA ASN A 200 -13.94 6.59 6.57
C ASN A 200 -13.04 5.70 7.42
N ARG A 201 -12.60 6.19 8.59
CA ARG A 201 -11.67 5.48 9.50
C ARG A 201 -10.32 5.18 8.80
N GLY A 202 -9.57 4.18 9.31
CA GLY A 202 -8.31 3.72 8.73
C GLY A 202 -7.27 4.83 8.58
N ASN A 203 -6.48 4.74 7.53
CA ASN A 203 -5.42 5.70 7.24
C ASN A 203 -5.93 7.16 7.17
N HIS A 204 -7.13 7.42 6.62
CA HIS A 204 -7.71 8.76 6.58
C HIS A 204 -7.89 9.37 7.96
N TYR A 205 -8.41 8.58 8.90
CA TYR A 205 -8.64 9.05 10.24
C TYR A 205 -7.32 9.26 11.00
N MET A 206 -6.33 8.38 10.81
CA MET A 206 -5.00 8.54 11.40
C MET A 206 -4.31 9.81 10.89
N GLU A 207 -4.38 10.10 9.60
CA GLU A 207 -3.84 11.33 9.01
C GLU A 207 -4.54 12.59 9.55
N ASN A 208 -5.88 12.54 9.75
CA ASN A 208 -6.60 13.65 10.38
C ASN A 208 -6.09 13.88 11.82
N LEU A 209 -5.88 12.81 12.61
CA LEU A 209 -5.36 12.91 13.97
C LEU A 209 -3.93 13.44 14.00
N LYS A 210 -3.05 12.97 13.10
CA LYS A 210 -1.68 13.49 12.96
C LYS A 210 -1.68 15.00 12.76
N ALA A 211 -2.47 15.48 11.80
CA ALA A 211 -2.56 16.91 11.50
C ALA A 211 -3.16 17.74 12.65
N LEU A 212 -4.16 17.19 13.35
CA LEU A 212 -4.78 17.86 14.49
C LEU A 212 -3.89 17.90 15.72
N ILE A 213 -3.10 16.86 15.97
CA ILE A 213 -2.07 16.82 17.02
C ILE A 213 -1.02 17.89 16.72
N LEU A 214 -0.44 17.86 15.51
CA LEU A 214 0.55 18.84 15.09
C LEU A 214 0.02 20.28 15.18
N GLY A 215 -1.17 20.53 14.62
CA GLY A 215 -1.81 21.85 14.69
C GLY A 215 -2.10 22.30 16.12
N SER A 216 -2.46 21.36 17.02
CA SER A 216 -2.67 21.69 18.45
C SER A 216 -1.36 22.08 19.13
N ILE A 217 -0.25 21.41 18.83
CA ILE A 217 1.08 21.76 19.33
C ILE A 217 1.51 23.13 18.77
N PHE A 218 1.36 23.30 17.46
CA PHE A 218 1.78 24.53 16.76
C PHE A 218 1.01 25.77 17.26
N PHE A 219 -0.30 25.67 17.47
CA PHE A 219 -1.13 26.76 17.96
C PHE A 219 -1.33 26.77 19.49
N LYS A 220 -0.52 26.05 20.25
CA LYS A 220 -0.55 25.97 21.73
C LYS A 220 -1.95 25.67 22.30
N GLN A 221 -2.64 24.68 21.71
CA GLN A 221 -4.00 24.28 22.06
C GLN A 221 -4.00 23.02 22.96
N GLU A 222 -3.74 23.16 24.26
CA GLU A 222 -3.54 22.02 25.19
C GLU A 222 -4.75 21.07 25.32
N LYS A 223 -5.97 21.61 25.52
CA LYS A 223 -7.19 20.78 25.66
C LYS A 223 -7.51 19.97 24.40
N PRO A 224 -7.48 20.54 23.17
CA PRO A 224 -7.58 19.76 21.94
C PRO A 224 -6.46 18.72 21.80
N LEU A 225 -5.22 19.08 22.13
CA LEU A 225 -4.08 18.15 22.06
C LEU A 225 -4.30 16.89 22.88
N SER A 226 -4.63 17.03 24.17
CA SER A 226 -4.91 15.90 25.06
C SER A 226 -5.99 14.97 24.50
N ARG A 227 -7.10 15.54 24.02
CA ARG A 227 -8.20 14.77 23.41
C ARG A 227 -7.76 14.01 22.14
N TYR A 228 -6.93 14.63 21.29
CA TYR A 228 -6.48 13.97 20.05
C TYR A 228 -5.43 12.89 20.33
N LEU A 229 -4.60 13.03 21.34
CA LEU A 229 -3.68 11.99 21.80
C LEU A 229 -4.44 10.77 22.37
N GLU A 230 -5.49 10.98 23.16
CA GLU A 230 -6.34 9.89 23.61
C GLU A 230 -7.01 9.14 22.46
N GLU A 231 -7.51 9.87 21.46
CA GLU A 231 -8.13 9.25 20.28
C GLU A 231 -7.08 8.55 19.41
N PHE A 232 -5.89 9.12 19.26
CA PHE A 232 -4.76 8.49 18.57
C PHE A 232 -4.40 7.14 19.23
N ASN A 233 -4.31 7.08 20.55
CA ASN A 233 -4.01 5.84 21.25
C ASN A 233 -5.08 4.76 21.01
N ARG A 234 -6.37 5.14 21.01
CA ARG A 234 -7.45 4.22 20.64
C ARG A 234 -7.36 3.75 19.19
N GLN A 235 -6.97 4.63 18.28
CA GLN A 235 -6.79 4.25 16.88
C GLN A 235 -5.54 3.40 16.67
N LEU A 236 -4.49 3.60 17.43
CA LEU A 236 -3.29 2.77 17.42
C LEU A 236 -3.64 1.32 17.81
N GLU A 237 -4.39 1.12 18.90
CA GLU A 237 -4.87 -0.20 19.33
C GLU A 237 -5.81 -0.86 18.31
N GLU A 238 -6.67 -0.07 17.62
CA GLU A 238 -7.60 -0.58 16.61
C GLU A 238 -6.90 -0.95 15.30
N GLN A 239 -5.93 -0.13 14.86
CA GLN A 239 -5.38 -0.21 13.50
C GLN A 239 -4.09 -1.03 13.38
N ILE A 240 -3.35 -1.23 14.48
CA ILE A 240 -2.13 -2.02 14.44
C ILE A 240 -2.39 -3.40 15.04
N LEU A 241 -2.18 -4.42 14.21
CA LEU A 241 -2.39 -5.81 14.61
C LEU A 241 -1.34 -6.27 15.62
N PRO A 242 -1.58 -7.35 16.35
CA PRO A 242 -0.64 -7.85 17.38
C PRO A 242 0.77 -8.14 16.85
N ASP A 243 0.90 -8.51 15.58
CA ASP A 243 2.18 -8.78 14.91
C ASP A 243 2.88 -7.52 14.38
N GLY A 244 2.23 -6.35 14.49
CA GLY A 244 2.75 -5.05 14.07
C GLY A 244 2.24 -4.57 12.71
N MET A 245 1.58 -5.41 11.91
CA MET A 245 1.05 -4.98 10.61
C MET A 245 -0.13 -4.01 10.76
N HIS A 246 -0.22 -3.02 9.90
CA HIS A 246 -1.41 -2.17 9.79
C HIS A 246 -2.60 -2.98 9.23
N PHE A 247 -3.78 -2.81 9.79
CA PHE A 247 -4.97 -3.65 9.55
C PHE A 247 -5.55 -3.57 8.12
N GLU A 248 -5.12 -2.61 7.29
CA GLU A 248 -5.51 -2.56 5.87
C GLU A 248 -4.71 -3.56 5.02
N LEU A 249 -3.70 -4.21 5.59
CA LEU A 249 -2.90 -5.29 5.03
C LEU A 249 -2.18 -4.94 3.72
N SER A 250 -2.00 -3.68 3.41
CA SER A 250 -1.17 -3.22 2.30
C SER A 250 0.22 -2.84 2.80
N PRO A 251 1.31 -3.37 2.25
CA PRO A 251 2.67 -2.98 2.64
C PRO A 251 2.95 -1.49 2.46
N MET A 252 2.42 -0.87 1.41
CA MET A 252 2.54 0.58 1.18
C MET A 252 1.82 1.40 2.24
N TYR A 253 0.54 1.08 2.54
CA TYR A 253 -0.21 1.79 3.58
C TYR A 253 0.35 1.54 4.98
N HIS A 254 0.96 0.37 5.21
CA HIS A 254 1.69 0.10 6.43
C HIS A 254 2.84 1.11 6.63
N ASN A 255 3.66 1.36 5.61
CA ASN A 255 4.76 2.34 5.69
C ASN A 255 4.25 3.78 5.85
N ILE A 256 3.16 4.16 5.19
CA ILE A 256 2.52 5.49 5.37
C ILE A 256 2.08 5.65 6.83
N MET A 257 1.47 4.63 7.43
CA MET A 257 1.03 4.70 8.83
C MET A 257 2.21 4.67 9.79
N LEU A 258 3.25 3.89 9.51
CA LEU A 258 4.49 3.88 10.30
C LEU A 258 5.13 5.28 10.34
N GLU A 259 5.24 5.97 9.20
CA GLU A 259 5.69 7.37 9.13
C GLU A 259 4.81 8.28 10.00
N ALA A 260 3.48 8.18 9.86
CA ALA A 260 2.55 9.02 10.61
C ALA A 260 2.70 8.82 12.13
N ILE A 261 2.82 7.57 12.58
CA ILE A 261 2.97 7.20 13.99
C ILE A 261 4.34 7.66 14.52
N MET A 262 5.41 7.51 13.73
CA MET A 262 6.74 8.03 14.09
C MET A 262 6.72 9.54 14.28
N LYS A 263 6.09 10.30 13.40
CA LYS A 263 5.96 11.76 13.51
C LYS A 263 5.21 12.16 14.77
N ILE A 264 4.08 11.52 15.06
CA ILE A 264 3.31 11.79 16.28
C ILE A 264 4.17 11.51 17.52
N ASN A 265 4.88 10.38 17.55
CA ASN A 265 5.73 10.01 18.69
C ASN A 265 6.99 10.89 18.80
N TYR A 266 7.46 11.46 17.71
CA TYR A 266 8.54 12.45 17.72
C TYR A 266 8.09 13.77 18.36
N TRP A 267 6.88 14.24 18.06
CA TRP A 267 6.32 15.46 18.62
C TRP A 267 5.84 15.30 20.07
N GLN A 268 5.31 14.13 20.41
CA GLN A 268 4.73 13.79 21.72
C GLN A 268 5.11 12.35 22.11
N ARG A 269 6.27 12.22 22.74
CA ARG A 269 6.85 10.93 23.12
C ARG A 269 5.95 10.13 24.04
N GLN A 270 5.70 8.86 23.70
CA GLN A 270 4.96 7.88 24.50
C GLN A 270 5.64 6.51 24.33
N ASP A 271 5.99 5.83 25.44
CA ASP A 271 6.77 4.58 25.39
C ASP A 271 6.04 3.45 24.66
N HIS A 272 4.73 3.28 24.92
CA HIS A 272 3.92 2.26 24.25
C HIS A 272 3.80 2.48 22.73
N VAL A 273 3.88 3.72 22.27
CA VAL A 273 3.95 4.04 20.84
C VAL A 273 5.30 3.65 20.27
N THR A 274 6.38 3.83 21.04
CA THR A 274 7.73 3.38 20.67
C THR A 274 7.77 1.86 20.48
N ASP A 275 7.16 1.09 21.37
CA ASP A 275 7.02 -0.36 21.25
C ASP A 275 6.22 -0.78 20.01
N THR A 276 5.19 -0.02 19.68
CA THR A 276 4.38 -0.24 18.47
C THR A 276 5.19 0.04 17.21
N ILE A 277 5.95 1.14 17.16
CA ILE A 277 6.87 1.46 16.07
C ILE A 277 7.87 0.31 15.85
N ALA A 278 8.42 -0.28 16.93
CA ALA A 278 9.36 -1.40 16.82
C ALA A 278 8.71 -2.61 16.12
N LYS A 279 7.48 -2.98 16.50
CA LYS A 279 6.74 -4.07 15.85
C LYS A 279 6.43 -3.78 14.38
N MET A 280 6.00 -2.56 14.07
CA MET A 280 5.72 -2.14 12.69
C MET A 280 7.00 -2.15 11.83
N LEU A 281 8.12 -1.72 12.40
CA LEU A 281 9.40 -1.71 11.71
C LEU A 281 9.91 -3.14 11.41
N ASP A 282 9.64 -4.12 12.31
CA ASP A 282 9.94 -5.54 12.07
C ASP A 282 9.21 -6.07 10.83
N VAL A 283 7.95 -5.64 10.61
CA VAL A 283 7.14 -6.03 9.44
C VAL A 283 7.77 -5.52 8.14
N THR A 284 7.94 -4.20 8.02
CA THR A 284 8.45 -3.61 6.78
C THR A 284 9.86 -4.11 6.45
N TYR A 285 10.75 -4.21 7.46
CA TYR A 285 12.08 -4.76 7.29
C TYR A 285 12.06 -6.20 6.78
N SER A 286 11.21 -7.07 7.35
CA SER A 286 11.15 -8.48 6.97
C SER A 286 10.60 -8.68 5.55
N LEU A 287 9.60 -7.88 5.16
CA LEU A 287 9.00 -7.95 3.82
C LEU A 287 9.92 -7.42 2.72
N GLU A 288 10.83 -6.49 3.02
CA GLU A 288 11.69 -5.84 2.02
C GLU A 288 13.14 -6.33 2.02
N LYS A 289 13.58 -7.01 3.09
CA LYS A 289 14.98 -7.33 3.40
C LYS A 289 15.83 -7.79 2.22
N ASN A 290 15.33 -8.71 1.41
CA ASN A 290 16.13 -9.34 0.36
C ASN A 290 15.98 -8.67 -1.01
N THR A 291 14.90 -7.92 -1.24
CA THR A 291 14.58 -7.35 -2.55
C THR A 291 14.84 -5.86 -2.66
N GLY A 292 14.96 -5.16 -1.54
CA GLY A 292 15.03 -3.69 -1.50
C GLY A 292 13.75 -3.00 -1.98
N ARG A 293 12.62 -3.74 -2.08
CA ARG A 293 11.31 -3.23 -2.45
C ARG A 293 10.18 -3.89 -1.68
N LEU A 294 9.08 -3.16 -1.49
CA LEU A 294 7.85 -3.72 -0.93
C LEU A 294 7.22 -4.73 -1.89
N PRO A 295 6.69 -5.87 -1.39
CA PRO A 295 5.92 -6.80 -2.19
C PRO A 295 4.55 -6.21 -2.55
N PHE A 296 4.01 -6.58 -3.72
CA PHE A 296 2.77 -6.02 -4.25
C PHE A 296 1.53 -6.83 -3.85
N PHE A 297 1.25 -6.86 -2.55
CA PHE A 297 0.00 -7.40 -2.03
C PHE A 297 -0.99 -6.27 -1.76
N ASN A 298 -2.27 -6.49 -2.11
CA ASN A 298 -3.30 -5.48 -2.01
C ASN A 298 -2.93 -4.21 -2.79
N ASP A 299 -3.48 -3.04 -2.46
CA ASP A 299 -3.05 -1.78 -3.05
C ASP A 299 -1.64 -1.43 -2.58
N CYS A 300 -0.65 -1.78 -3.37
CA CYS A 300 0.75 -1.47 -3.10
C CYS A 300 1.44 -0.94 -4.37
N SER A 301 2.25 0.11 -4.20
CA SER A 301 2.98 0.82 -5.24
C SER A 301 4.31 1.29 -4.65
N GLN A 302 5.39 1.25 -5.44
CA GLN A 302 6.67 1.81 -5.03
C GLN A 302 6.61 3.34 -4.99
N HIS A 303 7.51 3.96 -4.25
CA HIS A 303 7.73 5.42 -4.18
C HIS A 303 6.53 6.26 -3.71
N THR A 304 5.41 5.66 -3.30
CA THR A 304 4.27 6.39 -2.70
C THR A 304 4.48 6.63 -1.21
N ALA A 305 4.94 5.63 -0.48
CA ALA A 305 5.35 5.75 0.92
C ALA A 305 6.83 6.14 1.04
N LYS A 306 7.27 6.55 2.23
CA LYS A 306 8.69 6.70 2.56
C LYS A 306 9.42 5.37 2.44
N SER A 307 10.69 5.41 2.00
CA SER A 307 11.49 4.19 1.85
C SER A 307 11.72 3.52 3.21
N THR A 308 11.77 2.20 3.22
CA THR A 308 12.10 1.42 4.42
C THR A 308 13.43 1.84 5.02
N LYS A 309 14.41 2.21 4.19
CA LYS A 309 15.69 2.75 4.62
C LYS A 309 15.54 4.03 5.44
N SER A 310 14.74 5.00 4.98
CA SER A 310 14.48 6.25 5.71
C SER A 310 13.73 5.99 7.01
N LEU A 311 12.76 5.06 7.02
CA LEU A 311 12.02 4.67 8.23
C LEU A 311 12.93 4.00 9.26
N ILE A 312 13.82 3.08 8.85
CA ILE A 312 14.79 2.43 9.74
C ILE A 312 15.76 3.48 10.32
N HIS A 313 16.32 4.34 9.48
CA HIS A 313 17.26 5.37 9.94
C HIS A 313 16.61 6.33 10.95
N THR A 314 15.37 6.72 10.71
CA THR A 314 14.57 7.52 11.67
C THR A 314 14.36 6.78 12.98
N ALA A 315 14.00 5.49 12.93
CA ALA A 315 13.75 4.68 14.11
C ALA A 315 15.03 4.51 14.96
N GLU A 316 16.15 4.25 14.34
CA GLU A 316 17.44 4.14 15.03
C GLU A 316 17.86 5.47 15.68
N ARG A 317 17.77 6.55 14.94
CA ARG A 317 18.25 7.86 15.38
C ARG A 317 17.41 8.47 16.50
N TYR A 318 16.08 8.45 16.37
CA TYR A 318 15.20 9.20 17.28
C TYR A 318 14.54 8.32 18.35
N PHE A 319 14.47 7.00 18.12
CA PHE A 319 13.79 6.08 19.03
C PHE A 319 14.71 4.99 19.58
N GLY A 320 15.92 4.82 19.05
CA GLY A 320 16.86 3.77 19.46
C GLY A 320 16.42 2.36 19.03
N ILE A 321 15.54 2.26 18.02
CA ILE A 321 14.94 1.01 17.56
C ILE A 321 15.72 0.46 16.37
N LYS A 322 16.09 -0.83 16.45
CA LYS A 322 16.60 -1.62 15.32
C LYS A 322 15.60 -2.69 14.94
N PRO A 323 15.30 -2.86 13.64
CA PRO A 323 14.34 -3.88 13.22
C PRO A 323 14.89 -5.29 13.43
N ARG A 324 13.97 -6.23 13.63
CA ARG A 324 14.25 -7.66 13.74
C ARG A 324 13.56 -8.40 12.61
N TYR A 325 14.27 -9.34 12.00
CA TYR A 325 13.68 -10.20 11.00
C TYR A 325 12.71 -11.21 11.63
N LYS A 326 11.55 -11.35 11.02
CA LYS A 326 10.52 -12.35 11.37
C LYS A 326 9.98 -13.00 10.10
N ALA A 327 9.81 -14.33 10.16
CA ALA A 327 9.26 -15.09 9.03
C ALA A 327 7.76 -15.34 9.13
N ARG A 328 7.10 -14.92 10.21
CA ARG A 328 5.68 -15.17 10.46
C ARG A 328 5.01 -13.94 11.06
N PHE A 329 3.92 -13.53 10.43
CA PHE A 329 3.04 -12.47 10.87
C PHE A 329 1.61 -13.03 10.88
N GLU A 330 1.28 -13.78 11.94
CA GLU A 330 0.07 -14.62 11.99
C GLU A 330 -1.23 -13.82 12.05
N ALA A 331 -1.22 -12.65 12.69
CA ALA A 331 -2.41 -11.80 12.80
C ALA A 331 -2.77 -11.16 11.46
N SER A 332 -1.79 -10.81 10.66
CA SER A 332 -1.97 -10.25 9.32
C SER A 332 -2.05 -11.32 8.22
N GLY A 333 -1.45 -12.50 8.46
CA GLY A 333 -1.42 -13.60 7.51
C GLY A 333 -0.24 -13.55 6.54
N TYR A 334 0.81 -12.76 6.82
CA TYR A 334 2.02 -12.76 6.01
C TYR A 334 3.03 -13.80 6.51
N TYR A 335 3.55 -14.59 5.56
CA TYR A 335 4.52 -15.64 5.83
C TYR A 335 5.70 -15.53 4.87
N ILE A 336 6.90 -15.85 5.35
CA ILE A 336 8.12 -15.80 4.57
C ILE A 336 8.84 -17.16 4.65
N LEU A 337 9.10 -17.75 3.48
CA LEU A 337 9.91 -18.95 3.34
C LEU A 337 11.23 -18.58 2.67
N ASP A 338 12.27 -18.46 3.48
CA ASP A 338 13.61 -18.15 3.01
C ASP A 338 14.47 -19.39 2.90
N THR A 339 15.36 -19.37 1.92
CA THR A 339 16.58 -20.17 1.90
C THR A 339 17.79 -19.25 2.11
N LYS A 340 19.00 -19.74 1.87
CA LYS A 340 20.21 -18.90 1.95
C LYS A 340 20.20 -17.78 0.90
N PHE A 341 19.64 -18.02 -0.28
CA PHE A 341 19.71 -17.11 -1.45
C PHE A 341 18.35 -16.60 -1.92
N HIS A 342 17.26 -17.24 -1.49
CA HIS A 342 15.93 -17.01 -2.03
C HIS A 342 14.93 -16.61 -0.95
N GLN A 343 13.92 -15.84 -1.32
CA GLN A 343 12.84 -15.44 -0.44
C GLN A 343 11.50 -15.60 -1.17
N CYS A 344 10.57 -16.31 -0.52
CA CYS A 344 9.17 -16.37 -0.93
C CYS A 344 8.31 -15.68 0.13
N ILE A 345 7.59 -14.62 -0.23
CA ILE A 345 6.63 -13.92 0.63
C ILE A 345 5.23 -14.34 0.21
N ILE A 346 4.39 -14.73 1.17
CA ILE A 346 3.07 -15.32 0.94
C ILE A 346 2.02 -14.51 1.71
N ASP A 347 0.91 -14.17 1.04
CA ASP A 347 -0.28 -13.61 1.66
C ASP A 347 -1.34 -14.69 1.91
N ALA A 348 -1.59 -15.00 3.18
CA ALA A 348 -2.68 -15.85 3.64
C ALA A 348 -3.65 -15.07 4.55
N GLY A 349 -3.64 -13.74 4.43
CA GLY A 349 -4.42 -12.82 5.21
C GLY A 349 -5.90 -12.75 4.81
N LYS A 350 -6.62 -11.95 5.58
CA LYS A 350 -7.98 -11.51 5.24
C LYS A 350 -7.88 -10.41 4.16
N ILE A 351 -9.03 -9.99 3.66
CA ILE A 351 -9.12 -8.80 2.79
C ILE A 351 -8.97 -7.46 3.56
N GLY A 352 -8.21 -7.43 4.64
CA GLY A 352 -8.20 -6.33 5.61
C GLY A 352 -9.35 -6.44 6.62
N VAL A 353 -9.72 -5.33 7.27
CA VAL A 353 -10.84 -5.31 8.21
C VAL A 353 -12.18 -5.27 7.48
N ASP A 354 -13.17 -5.98 8.03
CA ASP A 354 -14.48 -6.14 7.39
C ASP A 354 -15.18 -4.83 7.04
N TYR A 355 -15.07 -3.82 7.88
CA TYR A 355 -15.76 -2.53 7.66
C TYR A 355 -14.97 -1.55 6.76
N LEU A 356 -13.73 -1.90 6.33
CA LEU A 356 -12.88 -1.05 5.50
C LEU A 356 -11.98 -1.86 4.53
N PRO A 357 -12.54 -2.59 3.55
CA PRO A 357 -11.78 -3.38 2.59
C PRO A 357 -11.39 -2.56 1.35
N GLY A 358 -11.12 -1.26 1.51
CA GLY A 358 -10.92 -0.35 0.38
C GLY A 358 -9.72 -0.70 -0.50
N HIS A 359 -8.67 -1.20 0.12
CA HIS A 359 -7.40 -1.54 -0.52
C HIS A 359 -7.25 -3.02 -0.87
N ALA A 360 -8.26 -3.85 -0.62
CA ALA A 360 -8.21 -5.28 -0.84
C ALA A 360 -8.20 -5.69 -2.31
N HIS A 361 -7.41 -6.71 -2.61
CA HIS A 361 -7.39 -7.45 -3.86
C HIS A 361 -7.91 -8.89 -3.68
N CYS A 362 -8.03 -9.65 -4.76
CA CYS A 362 -8.28 -11.09 -4.73
C CYS A 362 -6.94 -11.85 -4.80
N ASP A 363 -6.08 -11.62 -3.83
CA ASP A 363 -4.69 -12.09 -3.77
C ASP A 363 -4.42 -13.13 -2.66
N ALA A 364 -5.47 -13.68 -2.05
CA ALA A 364 -5.32 -14.69 -1.01
C ALA A 364 -4.55 -15.92 -1.53
N LEU A 365 -3.57 -16.37 -0.74
CA LEU A 365 -2.59 -17.41 -1.04
C LEU A 365 -1.72 -17.11 -2.27
N SER A 366 -1.65 -15.85 -2.71
CA SER A 366 -0.64 -15.46 -3.68
C SER A 366 0.72 -15.30 -3.02
N TYR A 367 1.77 -15.30 -3.83
CA TYR A 367 3.14 -15.16 -3.35
C TYR A 367 3.97 -14.31 -4.31
N GLU A 368 5.05 -13.75 -3.81
CA GLU A 368 6.16 -13.21 -4.59
C GLU A 368 7.43 -13.99 -4.30
N LEU A 369 8.26 -14.21 -5.32
CA LEU A 369 9.49 -14.96 -5.23
C LEU A 369 10.68 -14.14 -5.72
N ALA A 370 11.68 -13.97 -4.85
CA ALA A 370 12.96 -13.39 -5.17
C ALA A 370 14.07 -14.45 -5.14
N VAL A 371 14.95 -14.42 -6.14
CA VAL A 371 16.06 -15.32 -6.32
C VAL A 371 17.35 -14.50 -6.38
N HIS A 372 18.31 -14.78 -5.48
CA HIS A 372 19.51 -13.97 -5.30
C HIS A 372 19.21 -12.46 -5.15
N GLY A 373 18.16 -12.12 -4.39
CA GLY A 373 17.73 -10.74 -4.17
C GLY A 373 17.00 -10.09 -5.36
N ARG A 374 16.79 -10.80 -6.46
CA ARG A 374 16.10 -10.29 -7.65
C ARG A 374 14.68 -10.82 -7.71
N PRO A 375 13.65 -9.96 -7.83
CA PRO A 375 12.26 -10.39 -8.01
C PRO A 375 12.12 -11.16 -9.32
N VAL A 376 11.63 -12.40 -9.26
CA VAL A 376 11.38 -13.27 -10.43
C VAL A 376 9.88 -13.45 -10.64
N ILE A 377 9.15 -13.90 -9.59
CA ILE A 377 7.70 -14.01 -9.61
C ILE A 377 7.15 -12.83 -8.81
N VAL A 378 6.25 -12.05 -9.40
CA VAL A 378 5.72 -10.81 -8.83
C VAL A 378 4.21 -10.74 -8.96
N ASN A 379 3.53 -10.05 -8.04
CA ASN A 379 2.14 -9.63 -8.25
C ASN A 379 2.09 -8.43 -9.19
N SER A 380 0.94 -8.19 -9.80
CA SER A 380 0.79 -7.15 -10.83
C SER A 380 0.90 -5.71 -10.30
N GLY A 381 0.76 -5.47 -8.99
CA GLY A 381 0.82 -4.14 -8.38
C GLY A 381 -0.47 -3.32 -8.50
N THR A 382 -0.37 -1.98 -8.51
CA THR A 382 -1.53 -1.08 -8.54
C THR A 382 -1.31 0.07 -9.50
N TYR A 383 -2.07 0.07 -10.61
CA TYR A 383 -1.92 1.07 -11.67
C TYR A 383 -2.72 2.35 -11.42
N THR A 384 -3.97 2.21 -10.95
CA THR A 384 -4.89 3.35 -10.80
C THR A 384 -6.00 3.06 -9.80
N TYR A 385 -6.55 4.15 -9.22
CA TYR A 385 -7.79 4.10 -8.43
C TYR A 385 -9.03 4.53 -9.22
N GLU A 386 -8.84 5.02 -10.45
CA GLU A 386 -9.97 5.37 -11.31
C GLU A 386 -10.78 4.13 -11.67
N PRO A 387 -12.14 4.20 -11.58
CA PRO A 387 -12.99 3.07 -11.92
C PRO A 387 -12.85 2.70 -13.41
N GLY A 388 -12.78 1.41 -13.70
CA GLY A 388 -12.67 0.91 -15.07
C GLY A 388 -11.82 -0.35 -15.16
N LYS A 389 -11.60 -0.80 -16.40
CA LYS A 389 -10.97 -2.09 -16.71
C LYS A 389 -9.62 -2.34 -16.01
N TRP A 390 -8.81 -1.29 -15.84
CA TRP A 390 -7.50 -1.43 -15.19
C TRP A 390 -7.63 -1.62 -13.68
N ARG A 391 -8.48 -0.85 -13.01
CA ARG A 391 -8.74 -1.06 -11.58
C ARG A 391 -9.32 -2.43 -11.32
N ASP A 392 -10.24 -2.89 -12.19
CA ASP A 392 -10.85 -4.21 -12.08
C ASP A 392 -9.82 -5.32 -12.33
N TYR A 393 -8.92 -5.17 -13.33
CA TYR A 393 -7.87 -6.16 -13.58
C TYR A 393 -6.91 -6.29 -12.40
N PHE A 394 -6.27 -5.19 -11.96
CA PHE A 394 -5.25 -5.24 -10.92
C PHE A 394 -5.76 -5.76 -9.57
N ARG A 395 -7.07 -5.73 -9.33
CA ARG A 395 -7.72 -6.31 -8.14
C ARG A 395 -8.22 -7.75 -8.33
N SER A 396 -8.24 -8.26 -9.54
CA SER A 396 -8.80 -9.59 -9.86
C SER A 396 -7.85 -10.72 -9.42
N THR A 397 -8.40 -11.91 -9.20
CA THR A 397 -7.61 -13.10 -8.85
C THR A 397 -6.54 -13.41 -9.90
N ARG A 398 -6.84 -13.21 -11.18
CA ARG A 398 -5.91 -13.47 -12.30
C ARG A 398 -4.72 -12.49 -12.39
N ALA A 399 -4.72 -11.40 -11.62
CA ALA A 399 -3.59 -10.46 -11.54
C ALA A 399 -2.58 -10.87 -10.45
N HIS A 400 -2.77 -12.02 -9.82
CA HIS A 400 -1.95 -12.50 -8.71
C HIS A 400 -1.51 -13.95 -8.91
N ASN A 401 -0.44 -14.36 -8.23
CA ASN A 401 0.13 -15.70 -8.30
C ASN A 401 -0.69 -16.69 -7.47
N THR A 402 -1.95 -16.90 -7.83
CA THR A 402 -2.91 -17.72 -7.11
C THR A 402 -3.86 -18.45 -8.06
N LEU A 403 -4.92 -19.06 -7.53
CA LEU A 403 -5.80 -19.99 -8.24
C LEU A 403 -7.21 -19.41 -8.43
N VAL A 404 -7.73 -19.50 -9.65
CA VAL A 404 -9.16 -19.30 -9.97
C VAL A 404 -9.85 -20.66 -10.08
N ILE A 405 -10.99 -20.83 -9.40
CA ILE A 405 -11.80 -22.05 -9.41
C ILE A 405 -13.09 -21.79 -10.19
N ASP A 406 -13.34 -22.56 -11.28
CA ASP A 406 -14.58 -22.47 -12.10
C ASP A 406 -14.91 -21.02 -12.53
N ASP A 407 -13.92 -20.25 -12.98
CA ASP A 407 -14.03 -18.82 -13.34
C ASP A 407 -14.65 -17.94 -12.24
N THR A 408 -14.40 -18.29 -10.98
CA THR A 408 -14.94 -17.58 -9.84
C THR A 408 -13.84 -16.79 -9.15
N GLU A 409 -14.01 -15.47 -9.05
CA GLU A 409 -13.14 -14.61 -8.22
C GLU A 409 -13.17 -15.06 -6.75
N GLN A 410 -12.08 -14.81 -6.02
CA GLN A 410 -12.02 -15.16 -4.59
C GLN A 410 -13.05 -14.39 -3.77
N SER A 411 -13.24 -13.10 -4.10
CA SER A 411 -14.19 -12.18 -3.47
C SER A 411 -14.92 -11.35 -4.53
N GLN A 412 -16.11 -10.82 -4.20
CA GLN A 412 -16.85 -9.91 -5.08
C GLN A 412 -16.44 -8.45 -4.82
N TYR A 413 -15.41 -7.98 -5.48
CA TYR A 413 -15.10 -6.55 -5.51
C TYR A 413 -15.99 -5.81 -6.54
N TRP A 414 -16.22 -4.51 -6.30
CA TRP A 414 -16.98 -3.65 -7.20
C TRP A 414 -16.69 -2.18 -6.96
N GLY A 415 -16.69 -1.38 -8.04
CA GLY A 415 -16.16 -0.02 -7.99
C GLY A 415 -14.71 -0.02 -7.49
N SER A 416 -14.14 1.15 -7.24
CA SER A 416 -12.72 1.26 -6.92
C SER A 416 -12.32 0.73 -5.55
N PHE A 417 -13.25 0.75 -4.53
CA PHE A 417 -12.90 0.54 -3.12
C PHE A 417 -13.89 -0.34 -2.35
N ARG A 418 -14.70 -1.15 -3.02
CA ARG A 418 -15.75 -1.93 -2.35
C ARG A 418 -15.59 -3.42 -2.57
N VAL A 419 -15.92 -4.18 -1.53
CA VAL A 419 -16.01 -5.65 -1.56
C VAL A 419 -17.32 -6.06 -0.92
N ALA A 420 -18.12 -6.86 -1.64
CA ALA A 420 -19.39 -7.39 -1.18
C ALA A 420 -19.21 -8.74 -0.48
N LYS A 421 -19.36 -9.86 -1.20
CA LYS A 421 -19.08 -11.19 -0.66
C LYS A 421 -17.57 -11.45 -0.68
N ARG A 422 -17.07 -12.15 0.33
CA ARG A 422 -15.63 -12.25 0.63
C ARG A 422 -15.18 -13.68 0.82
N ILE A 423 -13.88 -13.89 0.73
CA ILE A 423 -13.25 -15.11 1.25
C ILE A 423 -13.61 -15.30 2.72
N ARG A 424 -13.65 -16.55 3.16
CA ARG A 424 -13.95 -16.93 4.53
C ARG A 424 -12.88 -17.86 5.07
N TYR A 425 -12.58 -17.68 6.37
CA TYR A 425 -11.64 -18.51 7.13
C TYR A 425 -10.26 -18.65 6.48
N PRO A 426 -9.62 -17.54 6.03
CA PRO A 426 -8.25 -17.62 5.56
C PRO A 426 -7.34 -18.06 6.71
N ARG A 427 -6.43 -18.99 6.41
CA ARG A 427 -5.49 -19.56 7.38
C ARG A 427 -4.16 -19.82 6.67
N GLY A 428 -3.07 -19.61 7.40
CA GLY A 428 -1.73 -20.00 6.99
C GLY A 428 -0.93 -20.51 8.17
N ASN A 429 0.01 -21.39 7.90
CA ASN A 429 1.00 -21.85 8.88
C ASN A 429 2.25 -22.33 8.16
N ILE A 430 3.40 -22.24 8.83
CA ILE A 430 4.65 -22.88 8.38
C ILE A 430 4.89 -24.10 9.27
N GLU A 431 4.97 -25.27 8.64
CA GLU A 431 5.21 -26.56 9.28
C GLU A 431 6.56 -27.14 8.82
N ILE A 432 7.11 -28.05 9.60
CA ILE A 432 8.25 -28.88 9.18
C ILE A 432 7.75 -30.31 9.07
N GLN A 433 7.80 -30.88 7.87
CA GLN A 433 7.38 -32.24 7.61
C GLN A 433 8.48 -32.98 6.86
N ASN A 434 8.95 -34.11 7.40
CA ASN A 434 10.06 -34.90 6.83
C ASN A 434 11.33 -34.05 6.56
N GLY A 435 11.61 -33.06 7.43
CA GLY A 435 12.74 -32.14 7.28
C GLY A 435 12.53 -31.01 6.26
N ILE A 436 11.38 -30.97 5.58
CA ILE A 436 11.02 -29.90 4.63
C ILE A 436 10.22 -28.84 5.37
N ARG A 437 10.66 -27.59 5.30
CA ARG A 437 9.91 -26.42 5.78
C ARG A 437 8.88 -26.03 4.73
N MET A 438 7.61 -26.12 5.08
CA MET A 438 6.48 -25.96 4.17
C MET A 438 5.49 -24.94 4.74
N PHE A 439 5.03 -24.03 3.88
CA PHE A 439 3.82 -23.25 4.14
C PHE A 439 2.59 -24.06 3.71
N LYS A 440 1.56 -24.06 4.55
CA LYS A 440 0.23 -24.58 4.24
C LYS A 440 -0.80 -23.51 4.54
N GLY A 441 -1.60 -23.13 3.54
CA GLY A 441 -2.66 -22.16 3.68
C GLY A 441 -3.98 -22.61 3.08
N SER A 442 -5.10 -22.04 3.53
CA SER A 442 -6.43 -22.33 2.94
C SER A 442 -7.40 -21.20 3.16
N TYR A 443 -8.40 -21.10 2.27
CA TYR A 443 -9.58 -20.26 2.43
C TYR A 443 -10.79 -20.88 1.71
N PHE A 444 -11.98 -20.38 2.01
CA PHE A 444 -13.17 -20.60 1.20
C PHE A 444 -13.47 -19.34 0.38
N ASN A 445 -13.66 -19.47 -0.93
CA ASN A 445 -14.13 -18.35 -1.72
C ASN A 445 -15.60 -18.00 -1.37
N TYR A 446 -16.12 -16.93 -1.93
CA TYR A 446 -17.47 -16.49 -1.57
C TYR A 446 -18.60 -17.45 -2.02
N LYS A 447 -18.32 -18.40 -2.91
CA LYS A 447 -19.24 -19.48 -3.31
C LYS A 447 -19.12 -20.73 -2.43
N GLY A 448 -18.13 -20.79 -1.53
CA GLY A 448 -17.92 -21.91 -0.62
C GLY A 448 -17.00 -23.01 -1.16
N GLN A 449 -16.30 -22.77 -2.26
CA GLN A 449 -15.24 -23.64 -2.75
C GLN A 449 -13.99 -23.40 -1.91
N LYS A 450 -13.36 -24.45 -1.40
CA LYS A 450 -12.16 -24.36 -0.58
C LYS A 450 -10.92 -24.54 -1.43
N HIS A 451 -9.98 -23.63 -1.28
CA HIS A 451 -8.64 -23.69 -1.82
C HIS A 451 -7.65 -23.99 -0.69
N ILE A 452 -6.79 -24.96 -0.88
CA ILE A 452 -5.66 -25.30 0.00
C ILE A 452 -4.40 -25.20 -0.85
N ARG A 453 -3.40 -24.47 -0.38
CA ARG A 453 -2.12 -24.31 -1.06
C ARG A 453 -0.97 -24.73 -0.15
N TYR A 454 -0.04 -25.46 -0.73
CA TYR A 454 1.24 -25.81 -0.12
C TYR A 454 2.36 -25.13 -0.93
N ILE A 455 3.28 -24.48 -0.24
CA ILE A 455 4.48 -23.85 -0.84
C ILE A 455 5.69 -24.29 -0.04
N MET A 456 6.74 -24.76 -0.73
CA MET A 456 7.96 -25.24 -0.07
C MET A 456 9.17 -25.17 -0.97
N TRP A 457 10.33 -25.09 -0.34
CA TRP A 457 11.60 -25.40 -0.93
C TRP A 457 11.94 -26.86 -0.64
N LEU A 458 12.12 -27.68 -1.69
CA LEU A 458 12.55 -29.06 -1.56
C LEU A 458 14.04 -29.14 -1.30
N GLU A 459 14.78 -28.27 -1.99
CA GLU A 459 16.17 -27.87 -1.78
C GLU A 459 16.32 -26.37 -2.01
N GLU A 460 17.56 -25.87 -1.94
CA GLU A 460 17.87 -24.45 -2.14
C GLU A 460 17.24 -23.90 -3.44
N ASP A 461 17.34 -24.68 -4.53
CA ASP A 461 16.98 -24.23 -5.90
C ASP A 461 15.74 -24.92 -6.48
N ILE A 462 14.98 -25.72 -5.69
CA ILE A 462 13.78 -26.41 -6.18
C ILE A 462 12.56 -25.96 -5.37
N PHE A 463 11.71 -25.14 -6.01
CA PHE A 463 10.53 -24.54 -5.43
C PHE A 463 9.26 -25.24 -5.91
N LEU A 464 8.42 -25.71 -4.98
CA LEU A 464 7.19 -26.44 -5.26
C LEU A 464 5.97 -25.67 -4.77
N VAL A 465 4.97 -25.51 -5.63
CA VAL A 465 3.63 -25.04 -5.31
C VAL A 465 2.61 -26.12 -5.66
N LEU A 466 1.80 -26.51 -4.69
CA LEU A 466 0.70 -27.45 -4.87
C LEU A 466 -0.61 -26.84 -4.41
N ASP A 467 -1.66 -27.00 -5.20
CA ASP A 467 -3.00 -26.55 -4.95
C ASP A 467 -3.94 -27.75 -4.84
N LYS A 468 -4.79 -27.76 -3.81
CA LYS A 468 -5.88 -28.71 -3.63
C LYS A 468 -7.21 -27.97 -3.53
N VAL A 469 -8.20 -28.42 -4.29
CA VAL A 469 -9.55 -27.85 -4.30
C VAL A 469 -10.55 -28.86 -3.72
N GLU A 470 -11.33 -28.38 -2.75
CA GLU A 470 -12.46 -29.11 -2.19
C GLU A 470 -13.75 -28.33 -2.58
N ALA A 471 -14.52 -28.88 -3.54
CA ALA A 471 -15.74 -28.26 -4.02
C ALA A 471 -16.75 -29.33 -4.48
N PRO A 472 -18.04 -29.26 -4.11
CA PRO A 472 -19.03 -30.28 -4.46
C PRO A 472 -19.27 -30.46 -5.97
N LYS A 473 -19.03 -29.40 -6.77
CA LYS A 473 -19.21 -29.38 -8.23
C LYS A 473 -18.01 -28.73 -8.88
N PHE A 474 -16.84 -29.34 -8.68
CA PHE A 474 -15.60 -28.89 -9.28
C PHE A 474 -15.52 -29.25 -10.76
N ARG A 475 -15.05 -28.34 -11.60
CA ARG A 475 -14.83 -28.56 -13.04
C ARG A 475 -13.38 -28.37 -13.44
N TYR A 476 -12.79 -27.25 -13.08
CA TYR A 476 -11.41 -26.91 -13.43
C TYR A 476 -10.84 -25.77 -12.59
N THR A 477 -9.54 -25.62 -12.65
CA THR A 477 -8.80 -24.50 -12.09
C THR A 477 -7.96 -23.82 -13.15
N LYS A 478 -7.60 -22.56 -12.86
CA LYS A 478 -6.59 -21.78 -13.57
C LYS A 478 -5.61 -21.21 -12.55
N SER A 479 -4.37 -21.66 -12.58
CA SER A 479 -3.26 -21.07 -11.80
C SER A 479 -2.52 -20.03 -12.64
N TYR A 480 -2.08 -18.94 -12.01
CA TYR A 480 -1.35 -17.88 -12.68
C TYR A 480 0.05 -17.74 -12.08
N ILE A 481 1.04 -17.52 -12.95
CA ILE A 481 2.42 -17.20 -12.60
C ILE A 481 2.83 -15.94 -13.37
N HIS A 482 3.06 -14.85 -12.66
CA HIS A 482 3.43 -13.55 -13.22
C HIS A 482 4.94 -13.36 -13.10
N LEU A 483 5.64 -13.23 -14.23
CA LEU A 483 7.06 -12.91 -14.21
C LEU A 483 7.29 -11.40 -14.08
N HIS A 484 8.37 -11.02 -13.42
CA HIS A 484 8.85 -9.65 -13.50
C HIS A 484 9.21 -9.31 -14.96
N PRO A 485 8.96 -8.09 -15.46
CA PRO A 485 9.17 -7.70 -16.88
C PRO A 485 10.54 -7.97 -17.48
N LYS A 486 11.56 -8.20 -16.64
CA LYS A 486 12.91 -8.56 -17.09
C LYS A 486 13.05 -9.99 -17.58
N TYR A 487 12.04 -10.83 -17.36
CA TYR A 487 12.07 -12.24 -17.71
C TYR A 487 11.08 -12.54 -18.82
N GLU A 488 11.43 -13.53 -19.64
CA GLU A 488 10.61 -14.05 -20.72
C GLU A 488 10.23 -15.50 -20.44
N LEU A 489 9.12 -15.95 -21.06
CA LEU A 489 8.71 -17.36 -21.06
C LEU A 489 8.93 -17.95 -22.44
N MET A 490 9.66 -19.06 -22.49
CA MET A 490 9.83 -19.88 -23.67
C MET A 490 9.34 -21.31 -23.41
N LYS A 491 8.75 -21.96 -24.43
CA LYS A 491 8.29 -23.35 -24.33
C LYS A 491 9.29 -24.24 -25.06
N ASP A 492 9.86 -25.17 -24.31
CA ASP A 492 10.59 -26.31 -24.83
C ASP A 492 9.92 -27.58 -24.33
N THR A 493 10.61 -28.54 -23.80
CA THR A 493 10.03 -29.69 -23.09
C THR A 493 9.21 -29.22 -21.89
N HIS A 494 9.72 -28.24 -21.15
CA HIS A 494 9.03 -27.50 -20.09
C HIS A 494 8.98 -26.03 -20.43
N TRP A 495 8.22 -25.22 -19.66
CA TRP A 495 8.32 -23.78 -19.71
C TRP A 495 9.63 -23.32 -19.07
N GLN A 496 10.33 -22.42 -19.73
CA GLN A 496 11.60 -21.86 -19.26
C GLN A 496 11.43 -20.38 -18.95
N ILE A 497 11.96 -19.96 -17.82
CA ILE A 497 12.18 -18.56 -17.46
C ILE A 497 13.53 -18.17 -18.03
N ILE A 498 13.56 -17.18 -18.92
CA ILE A 498 14.75 -16.71 -19.62
C ILE A 498 15.04 -15.26 -19.25
N GLN A 499 16.30 -14.93 -19.08
CA GLN A 499 16.79 -13.55 -19.02
C GLN A 499 18.05 -13.43 -19.89
N ASP A 500 18.10 -12.41 -20.76
CA ASP A 500 19.26 -12.12 -21.62
C ASP A 500 19.76 -13.35 -22.41
N HIS A 501 18.81 -14.17 -22.91
CA HIS A 501 19.02 -15.45 -23.61
C HIS A 501 19.55 -16.60 -22.73
N GLU A 502 19.69 -16.38 -21.42
CA GLU A 502 20.12 -17.42 -20.48
C GLU A 502 18.92 -18.04 -19.77
N ARG A 503 18.95 -19.36 -19.59
CA ARG A 503 17.96 -20.07 -18.77
C ARG A 503 18.17 -19.72 -17.29
N ILE A 504 17.10 -19.27 -16.65
CA ILE A 504 17.08 -18.98 -15.20
C ILE A 504 16.44 -20.14 -14.43
N ALA A 505 15.34 -20.70 -14.95
CA ALA A 505 14.63 -21.82 -14.33
C ALA A 505 13.73 -22.54 -15.32
N ASP A 506 13.35 -23.79 -14.98
CA ASP A 506 12.26 -24.51 -15.65
C ASP A 506 10.99 -24.47 -14.81
N ILE A 507 9.82 -24.36 -15.45
CA ILE A 507 8.52 -24.55 -14.82
C ILE A 507 7.92 -25.87 -15.29
N ILE A 508 7.80 -26.81 -14.37
CA ILE A 508 7.28 -28.16 -14.61
C ILE A 508 5.85 -28.21 -14.06
N CYS A 509 4.85 -28.25 -14.95
CA CYS A 509 3.43 -28.26 -14.58
C CYS A 509 2.99 -29.64 -14.09
N ILE A 510 2.14 -29.67 -13.05
CA ILE A 510 1.58 -30.88 -12.42
C ILE A 510 0.08 -30.94 -12.71
N HIS A 511 -0.36 -32.02 -13.33
CA HIS A 511 -1.77 -32.26 -13.74
C HIS A 511 -2.34 -31.13 -14.61
N SER A 512 -1.50 -30.53 -15.46
CA SER A 512 -1.94 -29.58 -16.46
C SER A 512 -2.60 -30.30 -17.65
N ILE A 513 -3.70 -29.73 -18.16
CA ILE A 513 -4.37 -30.15 -19.40
C ILE A 513 -4.12 -29.16 -20.53
N HIS A 514 -3.81 -27.93 -20.21
CA HIS A 514 -3.54 -26.85 -21.16
C HIS A 514 -2.79 -25.71 -20.47
N GLU A 515 -1.84 -25.10 -21.17
CA GLU A 515 -1.15 -23.90 -20.73
C GLU A 515 -1.30 -22.79 -21.77
N LYS A 516 -1.44 -21.56 -21.28
CA LYS A 516 -1.54 -20.35 -22.08
C LYS A 516 -0.65 -19.24 -21.54
N THR A 517 -0.05 -18.47 -22.41
CA THR A 517 0.76 -17.31 -22.03
C THR A 517 0.11 -16.00 -22.47
N TYR A 518 0.40 -14.95 -21.72
CA TYR A 518 0.00 -13.58 -22.01
C TYR A 518 1.22 -12.66 -21.90
N LYS A 519 1.22 -11.59 -22.69
CA LYS A 519 2.13 -10.47 -22.61
C LYS A 519 1.41 -9.24 -23.17
N GLY A 520 1.11 -8.27 -22.34
CA GLY A 520 0.50 -6.99 -22.76
C GLY A 520 -0.89 -7.11 -23.41
N GLY A 521 -1.73 -8.05 -22.99
CA GLY A 521 -3.09 -8.20 -23.52
C GLY A 521 -4.09 -7.14 -23.01
N GLU A 522 -5.36 -7.23 -23.42
CA GLU A 522 -6.38 -6.25 -23.01
C GLU A 522 -6.52 -6.13 -21.50
N THR A 523 -6.45 -7.25 -20.77
CA THR A 523 -6.64 -7.34 -19.33
C THR A 523 -5.81 -8.46 -18.69
N ASN A 524 -4.63 -8.76 -19.22
CA ASN A 524 -3.70 -9.73 -18.64
C ASN A 524 -2.28 -9.47 -19.16
N GLY A 525 -1.25 -9.87 -18.42
CA GLY A 525 0.14 -9.65 -18.79
C GLY A 525 0.63 -8.23 -18.54
N TRP A 526 0.26 -7.63 -17.41
CA TRP A 526 0.66 -6.28 -17.00
C TRP A 526 1.20 -6.25 -15.57
N TYR A 527 2.29 -5.52 -15.40
CA TYR A 527 2.97 -5.23 -14.14
C TYR A 527 3.02 -3.72 -13.92
N SER A 528 2.54 -3.26 -12.78
CA SER A 528 2.51 -1.84 -12.42
C SER A 528 3.27 -1.59 -11.12
N PRO A 529 4.54 -1.19 -11.19
CA PRO A 529 5.33 -0.89 -10.01
C PRO A 529 4.90 0.42 -9.33
N GLU A 530 4.29 1.33 -10.10
CA GLU A 530 3.88 2.66 -9.64
C GLU A 530 2.55 3.07 -10.26
N PHE A 531 1.81 3.92 -9.56
CA PHE A 531 0.60 4.54 -10.11
C PHE A 531 0.89 5.24 -11.43
N GLY A 532 0.03 5.03 -12.42
CA GLY A 532 0.15 5.62 -13.75
C GLY A 532 1.19 4.97 -14.66
N LEU A 533 1.98 4.02 -14.16
CA LEU A 533 3.03 3.33 -14.90
C LEU A 533 2.75 1.83 -14.97
N LYS A 534 2.79 1.25 -16.15
CA LYS A 534 2.65 -0.20 -16.32
C LYS A 534 3.50 -0.72 -17.47
N TYR A 535 4.02 -1.92 -17.29
CA TYR A 535 4.85 -2.64 -18.25
C TYR A 535 4.19 -3.95 -18.62
N GLU A 536 4.41 -4.38 -19.86
CA GLU A 536 4.07 -5.72 -20.27
C GLU A 536 4.93 -6.74 -19.53
N ASN A 537 4.31 -7.82 -19.06
CA ASN A 537 5.03 -8.92 -18.46
C ASN A 537 4.48 -10.27 -18.94
N HIS A 538 5.31 -11.30 -18.91
CA HIS A 538 4.88 -12.65 -19.20
C HIS A 538 4.07 -13.23 -18.04
N VAL A 539 2.93 -13.83 -18.37
CA VAL A 539 2.07 -14.54 -17.43
C VAL A 539 1.80 -15.93 -17.99
N LEU A 540 2.06 -16.96 -17.20
CA LEU A 540 1.68 -18.33 -17.49
C LEU A 540 0.36 -18.66 -16.80
N GLU A 541 -0.67 -19.05 -17.56
CA GLU A 541 -1.95 -19.59 -17.08
C GLU A 541 -1.94 -21.11 -17.29
N ILE A 542 -2.09 -21.87 -16.21
CA ILE A 542 -2.06 -23.32 -16.17
C ILE A 542 -3.48 -23.83 -15.86
N HIS A 543 -4.08 -24.61 -16.77
CA HIS A 543 -5.40 -25.18 -16.60
C HIS A 543 -5.30 -26.62 -16.07
N SER A 544 -6.16 -26.98 -15.12
CA SER A 544 -6.27 -28.33 -14.59
C SER A 544 -7.72 -28.74 -14.32
N GLN A 545 -8.06 -30.00 -14.60
CA GLN A 545 -9.32 -30.64 -14.19
C GLN A 545 -9.14 -31.56 -12.98
N SER A 546 -7.90 -31.67 -12.47
CA SER A 546 -7.61 -32.40 -11.23
C SER A 546 -7.92 -31.54 -10.01
N THR A 547 -8.43 -32.17 -8.96
CA THR A 547 -8.59 -31.51 -7.63
C THR A 547 -7.25 -31.20 -6.96
N VAL A 548 -6.17 -31.82 -7.41
CA VAL A 548 -4.79 -31.53 -7.02
C VAL A 548 -4.00 -31.17 -8.28
N SER A 549 -3.39 -29.99 -8.27
CA SER A 549 -2.56 -29.49 -9.36
C SER A 549 -1.44 -28.63 -8.79
N GLY A 550 -0.51 -28.18 -9.64
CA GLY A 550 0.56 -27.30 -9.20
C GLY A 550 1.69 -27.19 -10.19
N TYR A 551 2.85 -26.83 -9.71
CA TYR A 551 4.06 -26.70 -10.52
C TYR A 551 5.31 -26.69 -9.65
N ILE A 552 6.43 -27.07 -10.28
CA ILE A 552 7.78 -26.90 -9.74
C ILE A 552 8.46 -25.79 -10.53
N ILE A 553 9.18 -24.90 -9.86
CA ILE A 553 10.14 -23.97 -10.46
C ILE A 553 11.52 -24.48 -10.07
N ASN A 554 12.25 -24.96 -11.05
CA ASN A 554 13.57 -25.55 -10.89
C ASN A 554 14.65 -24.57 -11.36
N PHE A 555 15.37 -23.98 -10.42
CA PHE A 555 16.51 -23.08 -10.66
C PHE A 555 17.83 -23.84 -10.77
N SER A 556 17.86 -25.14 -10.44
CA SER A 556 19.05 -25.98 -10.55
C SER A 556 19.29 -26.48 -11.97
N ASP A 557 20.49 -27.00 -12.22
CA ASP A 557 20.83 -27.64 -13.48
C ASP A 557 20.44 -29.14 -13.54
N TYR A 558 19.89 -29.67 -12.41
CA TYR A 558 19.49 -31.07 -12.37
C TYR A 558 18.09 -31.27 -12.97
N PRO A 559 17.87 -32.38 -13.71
CA PRO A 559 16.52 -32.73 -14.12
C PRO A 559 15.65 -33.06 -12.88
N VAL A 560 14.40 -32.62 -12.93
CA VAL A 560 13.42 -32.88 -11.88
C VAL A 560 12.25 -33.66 -12.47
N GLU A 561 11.95 -34.82 -11.88
CA GLU A 561 10.78 -35.63 -12.20
C GLU A 561 9.74 -35.53 -11.10
N VAL A 562 8.47 -35.43 -11.48
CA VAL A 562 7.36 -35.35 -10.54
C VAL A 562 6.28 -36.36 -10.87
N GLN A 563 5.81 -37.07 -9.83
CA GLN A 563 4.65 -37.93 -9.86
C GLN A 563 3.65 -37.45 -8.81
N CYS A 564 2.42 -37.21 -9.19
CA CYS A 564 1.42 -36.66 -8.29
C CYS A 564 0.17 -37.56 -8.27
N SER A 565 -0.35 -37.81 -7.06
CA SER A 565 -1.65 -38.39 -6.80
C SER A 565 -2.49 -37.44 -5.95
N ASN A 566 -3.72 -37.79 -5.64
CA ASN A 566 -4.56 -36.99 -4.75
C ASN A 566 -4.09 -36.96 -3.27
N GLU A 567 -3.20 -37.87 -2.89
CA GLU A 567 -2.75 -38.06 -1.51
C GLU A 567 -1.28 -37.70 -1.32
N GLN A 568 -0.46 -37.76 -2.38
CA GLN A 568 0.99 -37.62 -2.29
C GLN A 568 1.59 -37.08 -3.58
N VAL A 569 2.59 -36.24 -3.46
CA VAL A 569 3.53 -35.87 -4.54
C VAL A 569 4.89 -36.48 -4.25
N THR A 570 5.46 -37.14 -5.24
CA THR A 570 6.84 -37.67 -5.22
C THR A 570 7.66 -36.86 -6.21
N VAL A 571 8.75 -36.29 -5.74
CA VAL A 571 9.69 -35.50 -6.55
C VAL A 571 11.06 -36.18 -6.51
N ARG A 572 11.64 -36.45 -7.71
CA ARG A 572 12.97 -37.05 -7.88
C ARG A 572 13.90 -36.05 -8.54
N TYR A 573 15.05 -35.86 -7.97
CA TYR A 573 16.10 -34.98 -8.48
C TYR A 573 17.46 -35.39 -7.90
N ASN A 574 18.51 -35.32 -8.72
CA ASN A 574 19.89 -35.59 -8.29
C ASN A 574 20.07 -36.84 -7.39
N GLY A 575 19.41 -37.95 -7.72
CA GLY A 575 19.46 -39.21 -6.96
C GLY A 575 18.65 -39.16 -5.63
N THR A 576 17.99 -38.08 -5.31
CA THR A 576 17.14 -37.90 -4.13
C THR A 576 15.67 -38.10 -4.49
N GLU A 577 14.90 -38.78 -3.64
CA GLU A 577 13.44 -38.87 -3.72
C GLU A 577 12.81 -38.21 -2.48
N LYS A 578 11.88 -37.28 -2.71
CA LYS A 578 11.06 -36.67 -1.65
C LYS A 578 9.60 -37.01 -1.85
N GLN A 579 8.97 -37.49 -0.80
CA GLN A 579 7.54 -37.82 -0.77
C GLN A 579 6.81 -36.82 0.14
N ILE A 580 5.85 -36.10 -0.42
CA ILE A 580 5.10 -35.01 0.23
C ILE A 580 3.62 -35.42 0.30
N PRO A 581 3.07 -35.75 1.47
CA PRO A 581 1.66 -36.07 1.61
C PRO A 581 0.79 -34.81 1.48
N ILE A 582 -0.33 -34.92 0.75
CA ILE A 582 -1.32 -33.86 0.50
C ILE A 582 -2.52 -34.13 1.41
N LYS A 583 -2.55 -33.51 2.60
CA LYS A 583 -3.62 -33.70 3.59
C LYS A 583 -4.70 -32.64 3.52
#